data_10339786f2e9e652bf8e30fbbb93d34d
#
_entry.id   10339786f2e9e652bf8e30fbbb93d34d
#
_cell.length_a   1.000
_cell.length_b   1.000
_cell.length_c   1.000
_cell.angle_alpha   90.00
_cell.angle_beta   90.00
_cell.angle_gamma   90.00
#
_symmetry.space_group_name_H-M   'P 1'
#
loop_
_entity.id
_entity.type
_entity.pdbx_description
1 polymer ?
#
loop_
_entity_poly.entity_id
_entity_poly.type
_entity_poly.pdbx_seq_one_letter_code
_entity_poly.pdbx_strand_id
1 'polypeptide(L)'
;MTGKKLANPGNFLVRMGTPMKDLIDACGGMPEGDNKLLAGGPMMGKALTSTEVPICKGTNSVTIISGEEAFRKEPNPCIRCAKCVSACPMGLEPYLLAKLAAVQNWERAEHEEVVSCIECGSCQFTCPAHRPLLDNIRQAKATVMGIIRARAAAAQKK
;
A
#
# COMPACT_ATOMS: atom_id res chain seq x y z
N MET A 1 -14.83 8.01 -5.63
CA MET A 1 -14.67 7.04 -6.72
C MET A 1 -13.92 7.68 -7.86
N THR A 2 -12.79 7.12 -8.31
CA THR A 2 -11.94 7.70 -9.36
C THR A 2 -11.30 6.62 -10.24
N GLY A 3 -10.97 6.99 -11.49
CA GLY A 3 -10.32 6.14 -12.47
C GLY A 3 -10.36 6.79 -13.85
N LYS A 4 -9.28 6.68 -14.63
CA LYS A 4 -9.18 7.36 -15.94
C LYS A 4 -10.23 6.90 -16.96
N LYS A 5 -10.68 5.64 -16.85
CA LYS A 5 -11.66 5.04 -17.77
C LYS A 5 -13.05 4.88 -17.17
N LEU A 6 -13.31 5.43 -15.97
CA LEU A 6 -14.67 5.48 -15.43
C LEU A 6 -15.53 6.46 -16.21
N ALA A 7 -16.78 6.07 -16.51
CA ALA A 7 -17.71 6.92 -17.23
C ALA A 7 -18.12 8.15 -16.40
N ASN A 8 -18.45 7.95 -15.13
CA ASN A 8 -18.94 9.00 -14.22
C ASN A 8 -18.22 8.97 -12.87
N PRO A 9 -16.93 9.40 -12.80
CA PRO A 9 -16.23 9.50 -11.51
C PRO A 9 -16.88 10.57 -10.63
N GLY A 10 -16.86 10.36 -9.29
CA GLY A 10 -17.51 11.32 -8.40
C GLY A 10 -17.32 11.02 -6.92
N ASN A 11 -17.88 11.90 -6.09
CA ASN A 11 -17.94 11.75 -4.65
C ASN A 11 -19.31 11.24 -4.23
N PHE A 12 -19.32 10.25 -3.34
CA PHE A 12 -20.54 9.58 -2.91
C PHE A 12 -20.65 9.63 -1.38
N LEU A 13 -21.83 9.93 -0.89
CA LEU A 13 -22.19 9.72 0.51
C LEU A 13 -22.86 8.33 0.62
N VAL A 14 -22.16 7.39 1.23
CA VAL A 14 -22.62 6.00 1.32
C VAL A 14 -22.68 5.53 2.77
N ARG A 15 -23.53 4.54 3.04
CA ARG A 15 -23.59 3.88 4.35
C ARG A 15 -22.40 2.91 4.48
N MET A 16 -21.88 2.74 5.69
CA MET A 16 -20.92 1.66 5.98
C MET A 16 -21.57 0.30 5.70
N GLY A 17 -20.82 -0.60 5.12
CA GLY A 17 -21.31 -1.90 4.69
C GLY A 17 -21.79 -1.97 3.23
N THR A 18 -21.95 -0.84 2.54
CA THR A 18 -22.27 -0.82 1.10
C THR A 18 -21.15 -1.51 0.31
N PRO A 19 -21.45 -2.49 -0.57
CA PRO A 19 -20.44 -3.09 -1.43
C PRO A 19 -19.79 -2.07 -2.38
N MET A 20 -18.50 -2.20 -2.66
CA MET A 20 -17.84 -1.33 -3.64
C MET A 20 -18.42 -1.47 -5.03
N LYS A 21 -19.00 -2.63 -5.34
CA LYS A 21 -19.71 -2.89 -6.59
C LYS A 21 -20.81 -1.87 -6.86
N ASP A 22 -21.63 -1.54 -5.85
CA ASP A 22 -22.73 -0.58 -6.02
C ASP A 22 -22.22 0.81 -6.43
N LEU A 23 -21.05 1.21 -5.91
CA LEU A 23 -20.40 2.46 -6.30
C LEU A 23 -19.82 2.38 -7.72
N ILE A 24 -19.24 1.23 -8.08
CA ILE A 24 -18.72 0.99 -9.43
C ILE A 24 -19.85 1.07 -10.44
N ASP A 25 -20.99 0.41 -10.16
CA ASP A 25 -22.16 0.40 -11.01
C ASP A 25 -22.78 1.81 -11.15
N ALA A 26 -22.82 2.59 -10.06
CA ALA A 26 -23.26 3.99 -10.10
C ALA A 26 -22.31 4.89 -10.94
N CYS A 27 -21.05 4.51 -11.10
CA CYS A 27 -20.08 5.20 -11.95
C CYS A 27 -20.10 4.74 -13.42
N GLY A 28 -21.02 3.87 -13.82
CA GLY A 28 -21.14 3.33 -15.17
C GLY A 28 -20.53 1.94 -15.36
N GLY A 29 -20.26 1.25 -14.25
CA GLY A 29 -19.71 -0.10 -14.24
C GLY A 29 -18.18 -0.17 -14.29
N MET A 30 -17.65 -1.40 -14.25
CA MET A 30 -16.22 -1.65 -14.39
C MET A 30 -15.80 -1.40 -15.84
N PRO A 31 -14.75 -0.59 -16.09
CA PRO A 31 -14.26 -0.38 -17.45
C PRO A 31 -13.83 -1.70 -18.13
N GLU A 32 -13.94 -1.75 -19.45
CA GLU A 32 -13.47 -2.90 -20.22
C GLU A 32 -11.94 -3.07 -20.17
N GLY A 33 -11.50 -4.34 -20.27
CA GLY A 33 -10.09 -4.73 -20.27
C GLY A 33 -9.51 -4.92 -18.88
N ASP A 34 -8.17 -4.89 -18.79
CA ASP A 34 -7.44 -5.13 -17.55
C ASP A 34 -7.59 -3.97 -16.59
N ASN A 35 -8.09 -4.29 -15.39
CA ASN A 35 -8.34 -3.33 -14.35
C ASN A 35 -7.78 -3.79 -13.01
N LYS A 36 -7.33 -2.83 -12.21
CA LYS A 36 -6.93 -3.04 -10.82
C LYS A 36 -7.81 -2.17 -9.91
N LEU A 37 -8.59 -2.81 -9.06
CA LEU A 37 -9.39 -2.14 -8.03
C LEU A 37 -8.54 -1.89 -6.80
N LEU A 38 -8.52 -0.66 -6.32
CA LEU A 38 -7.80 -0.26 -5.10
C LEU A 38 -8.79 0.32 -4.07
N ALA A 39 -8.72 -0.19 -2.85
CA ALA A 39 -9.27 0.49 -1.69
C ALA A 39 -8.25 1.54 -1.21
N GLY A 40 -8.50 2.80 -1.54
CA GLY A 40 -7.59 3.91 -1.31
C GLY A 40 -7.00 4.51 -2.59
N GLY A 41 -6.04 5.40 -2.43
CA GLY A 41 -5.32 6.04 -3.53
C GLY A 41 -4.27 5.13 -4.19
N PRO A 42 -3.71 5.54 -5.34
CA PRO A 42 -2.81 4.69 -6.14
C PRO A 42 -1.48 4.36 -5.45
N MET A 43 -1.01 5.17 -4.50
CA MET A 43 0.26 4.95 -3.80
C MET A 43 0.09 4.13 -2.51
N MET A 44 -0.96 4.38 -1.74
CA MET A 44 -1.18 3.80 -0.41
C MET A 44 -2.25 2.71 -0.40
N GLY A 45 -3.14 2.70 -1.39
CA GLY A 45 -4.28 1.80 -1.47
C GLY A 45 -3.88 0.34 -1.56
N LYS A 46 -4.78 -0.52 -1.11
CA LYS A 46 -4.63 -1.98 -1.22
C LYS A 46 -5.40 -2.48 -2.43
N ALA A 47 -4.74 -3.30 -3.25
CA ALA A 47 -5.40 -3.96 -4.37
C ALA A 47 -6.41 -5.00 -3.84
N LEU A 48 -7.57 -5.03 -4.44
CA LEU A 48 -8.66 -5.94 -4.11
C LEU A 48 -8.89 -6.91 -5.28
N THR A 49 -9.25 -8.14 -4.94
CA THR A 49 -9.59 -9.19 -5.89
C THR A 49 -11.10 -9.35 -6.11
N SER A 50 -11.91 -8.68 -5.28
CA SER A 50 -13.37 -8.74 -5.35
C SER A 50 -13.96 -7.33 -5.24
N THR A 51 -15.07 -7.11 -5.92
CA THR A 51 -15.89 -5.90 -5.83
C THR A 51 -16.90 -5.93 -4.68
N GLU A 52 -17.12 -7.11 -4.09
CA GLU A 52 -18.08 -7.30 -2.98
C GLU A 52 -17.52 -6.83 -1.63
N VAL A 53 -16.30 -6.27 -1.60
CA VAL A 53 -15.71 -5.73 -0.37
C VAL A 53 -16.52 -4.53 0.11
N PRO A 54 -16.98 -4.52 1.37
CA PRO A 54 -17.81 -3.44 1.89
C PRO A 54 -17.00 -2.17 2.16
N ILE A 55 -17.66 -1.04 2.03
CA ILE A 55 -17.15 0.26 2.48
C ILE A 55 -17.10 0.28 4.01
N CYS A 56 -15.93 0.56 4.55
CA CYS A 56 -15.68 0.68 5.98
C CYS A 56 -15.43 2.13 6.39
N LYS A 57 -15.41 2.41 7.70
CA LYS A 57 -15.17 3.74 8.25
C LYS A 57 -13.86 4.39 7.75
N GLY A 58 -12.83 3.60 7.48
CA GLY A 58 -11.53 4.07 6.99
C GLY A 58 -11.43 4.17 5.46
N THR A 59 -12.46 3.80 4.70
CA THR A 59 -12.46 3.88 3.25
C THR A 59 -12.68 5.33 2.82
N ASN A 60 -11.63 5.97 2.34
CA ASN A 60 -11.68 7.37 1.88
C ASN A 60 -11.77 7.50 0.35
N SER A 61 -11.33 6.48 -0.37
CA SER A 61 -11.38 6.46 -1.83
C SER A 61 -11.42 5.03 -2.37
N VAL A 62 -12.02 4.88 -3.55
CA VAL A 62 -11.96 3.68 -4.37
C VAL A 62 -11.42 4.10 -5.72
N THR A 63 -10.31 3.49 -6.15
CA THR A 63 -9.61 3.85 -7.39
C THR A 63 -9.57 2.65 -8.33
N ILE A 64 -9.93 2.87 -9.60
CA ILE A 64 -9.75 1.89 -10.66
C ILE A 64 -8.61 2.35 -11.57
N ILE A 65 -7.56 1.54 -11.65
CA ILE A 65 -6.44 1.72 -12.56
C ILE A 65 -6.64 0.77 -13.74
N SER A 66 -6.59 1.28 -14.96
CA SER A 66 -6.92 0.50 -16.16
C SER A 66 -5.77 0.44 -17.15
N GLY A 67 -5.70 -0.65 -17.94
CA GLY A 67 -4.71 -0.86 -18.99
C GLY A 67 -3.31 -1.09 -18.44
N GLU A 68 -2.29 -0.62 -19.14
CA GLU A 68 -0.88 -0.85 -18.77
C GLU A 68 -0.52 -0.37 -17.35
N GLU A 69 -1.16 0.69 -16.87
CA GLU A 69 -0.95 1.21 -15.51
C GLU A 69 -1.45 0.24 -14.42
N ALA A 70 -2.31 -0.72 -14.76
CA ALA A 70 -2.78 -1.74 -13.82
C ALA A 70 -1.68 -2.75 -13.45
N PHE A 71 -0.66 -2.87 -14.28
CA PHE A 71 0.45 -3.80 -14.07
C PHE A 71 1.64 -3.09 -13.40
N ARG A 72 2.34 -3.84 -12.57
CA ARG A 72 3.61 -3.38 -12.03
C ARG A 72 4.72 -3.69 -13.03
N LYS A 73 5.63 -2.75 -13.20
CA LYS A 73 6.85 -3.00 -13.97
C LYS A 73 7.73 -4.02 -13.24
N GLU A 74 8.49 -4.79 -14.02
CA GLU A 74 9.46 -5.74 -13.50
C GLU A 74 10.51 -5.05 -12.61
N PRO A 75 10.78 -5.59 -11.41
CA PRO A 75 11.77 -5.01 -10.52
C PRO A 75 13.19 -5.31 -11.01
N ASN A 76 14.02 -4.28 -11.03
CA ASN A 76 15.44 -4.38 -11.35
C ASN A 76 16.32 -4.29 -10.10
N PRO A 77 17.61 -4.69 -10.19
CA PRO A 77 18.58 -4.49 -9.12
C PRO A 77 18.67 -3.03 -8.68
N CYS A 78 18.91 -2.82 -7.38
CA CYS A 78 19.05 -1.48 -6.82
C CYS A 78 20.33 -0.80 -7.35
N ILE A 79 20.18 0.35 -7.98
CA ILE A 79 21.31 1.15 -8.49
C ILE A 79 21.91 2.12 -7.45
N ARG A 80 21.48 2.06 -6.19
CA ARG A 80 21.96 2.87 -5.06
C ARG A 80 21.86 4.38 -5.28
N CYS A 81 20.86 4.87 -5.99
CA CYS A 81 20.66 6.28 -6.30
C CYS A 81 20.13 7.15 -5.16
N ALA A 82 19.79 6.59 -4.01
CA ALA A 82 19.24 7.23 -2.82
C ALA A 82 17.90 7.98 -3.00
N LYS A 83 17.26 7.98 -4.17
CA LYS A 83 15.98 8.69 -4.39
C LYS A 83 14.89 8.30 -3.39
N CYS A 84 14.85 7.04 -2.97
CA CYS A 84 13.89 6.57 -1.96
C CYS A 84 14.14 7.18 -0.57
N VAL A 85 15.40 7.46 -0.22
CA VAL A 85 15.78 8.13 1.04
C VAL A 85 15.36 9.59 0.98
N SER A 86 15.74 10.29 -0.09
CA SER A 86 15.37 11.70 -0.27
C SER A 86 13.86 11.94 -0.32
N ALA A 87 13.08 10.95 -0.81
CA ALA A 87 11.62 11.05 -0.88
C ALA A 87 10.91 10.61 0.41
N CYS A 88 11.64 10.11 1.42
CA CYS A 88 11.02 9.64 2.65
C CYS A 88 10.71 10.82 3.59
N PRO A 89 9.42 11.10 3.89
CA PRO A 89 9.07 12.20 4.78
C PRO A 89 9.45 11.93 6.25
N MET A 90 9.74 10.67 6.59
CA MET A 90 10.13 10.26 7.93
C MET A 90 11.65 10.14 8.12
N GLY A 91 12.45 10.46 7.08
CA GLY A 91 13.91 10.38 7.15
C GLY A 91 14.46 8.94 7.26
N LEU A 92 13.66 7.93 6.89
CA LEU A 92 14.07 6.52 6.94
C LEU A 92 14.93 6.14 5.73
N GLU A 93 15.53 4.96 5.79
CA GLU A 93 16.26 4.33 4.69
C GLU A 93 15.44 3.19 4.02
N PRO A 94 14.49 3.50 3.11
CA PRO A 94 13.57 2.50 2.57
C PRO A 94 14.26 1.34 1.84
N TYR A 95 15.40 1.59 1.20
CA TYR A 95 16.18 0.53 0.53
C TYR A 95 16.74 -0.49 1.53
N LEU A 96 17.18 -0.01 2.70
CA LEU A 96 17.71 -0.85 3.77
C LEU A 96 16.58 -1.64 4.43
N LEU A 97 15.49 -0.97 4.82
CA LEU A 97 14.31 -1.61 5.42
C LEU A 97 13.76 -2.72 4.53
N ALA A 98 13.62 -2.47 3.21
CA ALA A 98 13.16 -3.47 2.27
C ALA A 98 14.15 -4.64 2.12
N LYS A 99 15.46 -4.40 2.22
CA LYS A 99 16.47 -5.46 2.23
C LYS A 99 16.38 -6.31 3.51
N LEU A 100 16.23 -5.67 4.66
CA LEU A 100 16.08 -6.35 5.95
C LEU A 100 14.82 -7.21 5.98
N ALA A 101 13.71 -6.73 5.40
CA ALA A 101 12.51 -7.51 5.21
C ALA A 101 12.74 -8.77 4.37
N ALA A 102 13.47 -8.64 3.25
CA ALA A 102 13.75 -9.76 2.35
C ALA A 102 14.60 -10.86 3.01
N VAL A 103 15.50 -10.49 3.92
CA VAL A 103 16.32 -11.44 4.70
C VAL A 103 15.74 -11.74 6.08
N GLN A 104 14.52 -11.28 6.38
CA GLN A 104 13.80 -11.51 7.64
C GLN A 104 14.57 -11.09 8.91
N ASN A 105 15.44 -10.09 8.81
CA ASN A 105 16.18 -9.57 9.96
C ASN A 105 15.32 -8.53 10.70
N TRP A 106 14.39 -9.03 11.51
CA TRP A 106 13.39 -8.22 12.20
C TRP A 106 13.96 -7.37 13.32
N GLU A 107 14.99 -7.88 14.02
CA GLU A 107 15.66 -7.16 15.10
C GLU A 107 16.33 -5.89 14.57
N ARG A 108 17.08 -6.02 13.48
CA ARG A 108 17.68 -4.85 12.84
C ARG A 108 16.65 -3.94 12.20
N ALA A 109 15.58 -4.49 11.63
CA ALA A 109 14.48 -3.67 11.09
C ALA A 109 13.79 -2.82 12.18
N GLU A 110 13.66 -3.34 13.41
CA GLU A 110 13.19 -2.60 14.57
C GLU A 110 14.17 -1.49 14.94
N HIS A 111 15.46 -1.79 15.01
CA HIS A 111 16.52 -0.80 15.30
C HIS A 111 16.57 0.33 14.25
N GLU A 112 16.34 0.00 12.97
CA GLU A 112 16.27 0.96 11.87
C GLU A 112 14.88 1.64 11.76
N GLU A 113 14.09 1.62 12.83
CA GLU A 113 12.84 2.38 13.00
C GLU A 113 11.76 2.04 11.95
N VAL A 114 11.64 0.78 11.51
CA VAL A 114 10.62 0.38 10.52
C VAL A 114 9.20 0.73 10.97
N VAL A 115 8.94 0.76 12.27
CA VAL A 115 7.64 1.08 12.88
C VAL A 115 7.23 2.53 12.60
N SER A 116 8.20 3.44 12.47
CA SER A 116 7.99 4.87 12.20
C SER A 116 7.56 5.14 10.75
N CYS A 117 7.59 4.13 9.86
CA CYS A 117 7.13 4.27 8.49
C CYS A 117 5.62 4.57 8.44
N ILE A 118 5.21 5.67 7.80
CA ILE A 118 3.80 6.04 7.59
C ILE A 118 3.16 5.39 6.35
N GLU A 119 3.87 4.52 5.66
CA GLU A 119 3.40 3.75 4.50
C GLU A 119 2.88 4.63 3.34
N CYS A 120 3.42 5.81 3.16
CA CYS A 120 2.99 6.78 2.16
C CYS A 120 3.27 6.36 0.70
N GLY A 121 4.17 5.40 0.46
CA GLY A 121 4.51 4.90 -0.88
C GLY A 121 5.48 5.75 -1.68
N SER A 122 5.91 6.93 -1.21
CA SER A 122 6.80 7.83 -1.95
C SER A 122 8.11 7.18 -2.38
N CYS A 123 8.70 6.35 -1.51
CA CYS A 123 9.93 5.61 -1.79
C CYS A 123 9.79 4.63 -2.98
N GLN A 124 8.65 3.94 -3.08
CA GLN A 124 8.38 3.01 -4.18
C GLN A 124 8.08 3.76 -5.47
N PHE A 125 7.30 4.84 -5.40
CA PHE A 125 6.94 5.66 -6.54
C PHE A 125 8.17 6.28 -7.22
N THR A 126 9.15 6.78 -6.46
CA THR A 126 10.35 7.41 -6.98
C THR A 126 11.44 6.43 -7.41
N CYS A 127 11.27 5.13 -7.15
CA CYS A 127 12.30 4.13 -7.42
C CYS A 127 12.44 3.85 -8.93
N PRO A 128 13.58 4.22 -9.58
CA PRO A 128 13.77 3.97 -11.01
C PRO A 128 13.96 2.49 -11.35
N ALA A 129 14.29 1.67 -10.35
CA ALA A 129 14.42 0.21 -10.49
C ALA A 129 13.11 -0.53 -10.17
N HIS A 130 11.98 0.16 -10.00
CA HIS A 130 10.64 -0.38 -9.75
C HIS A 130 10.55 -1.40 -8.60
N ARG A 131 11.42 -1.28 -7.60
CA ARG A 131 11.47 -2.22 -6.48
C ARG A 131 10.21 -2.11 -5.60
N PRO A 132 9.67 -3.24 -5.10
CA PRO A 132 8.48 -3.28 -4.24
C PRO A 132 8.84 -2.86 -2.79
N LEU A 133 9.37 -1.62 -2.62
CA LEU A 133 9.87 -1.15 -1.33
C LEU A 133 8.77 -1.09 -0.28
N LEU A 134 7.61 -0.54 -0.64
CA LEU A 134 6.50 -0.38 0.29
C LEU A 134 5.94 -1.72 0.76
N ASP A 135 5.82 -2.70 -0.15
CA ASP A 135 5.28 -4.02 0.21
C ASP A 135 6.19 -4.72 1.23
N ASN A 136 7.50 -4.70 0.98
CA ASN A 136 8.49 -5.29 1.89
C ASN A 136 8.52 -4.57 3.24
N ILE A 137 8.44 -3.23 3.24
CA ILE A 137 8.42 -2.44 4.48
C ILE A 137 7.14 -2.70 5.27
N ARG A 138 5.98 -2.81 4.63
CA ARG A 138 4.71 -3.18 5.29
C ARG A 138 4.79 -4.53 5.97
N GLN A 139 5.37 -5.52 5.30
CA GLN A 139 5.61 -6.84 5.88
C GLN A 139 6.51 -6.75 7.12
N ALA A 140 7.64 -6.05 7.01
CA ALA A 140 8.57 -5.87 8.13
C ALA A 140 7.89 -5.16 9.30
N LYS A 141 7.20 -4.05 9.04
CA LYS A 141 6.48 -3.28 10.06
C LYS A 141 5.44 -4.13 10.78
N ALA A 142 4.59 -4.87 10.04
CA ALA A 142 3.58 -5.72 10.63
C ALA A 142 4.19 -6.80 11.54
N THR A 143 5.27 -7.44 11.10
CA THR A 143 5.97 -8.48 11.86
C THR A 143 6.61 -7.90 13.12
N VAL A 144 7.37 -6.80 13.01
CA VAL A 144 8.02 -6.13 14.13
C VAL A 144 7.00 -5.64 15.16
N MET A 145 5.89 -5.03 14.72
CA MET A 145 4.81 -4.64 15.61
C MET A 145 4.20 -5.84 16.36
N GLY A 146 4.07 -6.99 15.70
CA GLY A 146 3.65 -8.24 16.35
C GLY A 146 4.62 -8.68 17.43
N ILE A 147 5.92 -8.65 17.17
CA ILE A 147 6.99 -8.99 18.11
C ILE A 147 6.95 -8.04 19.34
N ILE A 148 6.84 -6.74 19.11
CA ILE A 148 6.76 -5.73 20.17
C ILE A 148 5.54 -5.98 21.08
N ARG A 149 4.37 -6.24 20.49
CA ARG A 149 3.15 -6.56 21.24
C ARG A 149 3.28 -7.82 22.07
N ALA A 150 3.89 -8.86 21.51
CA ALA A 150 4.14 -10.13 22.24
C ALA A 150 5.09 -9.91 23.43
N ARG A 151 6.17 -9.12 23.27
CA ARG A 151 7.09 -8.76 24.38
C ARG A 151 6.35 -7.98 25.47
N ALA A 152 5.52 -6.99 25.09
CA ALA A 152 4.73 -6.22 26.04
C ALA A 152 3.73 -7.09 26.83
N ALA A 153 3.02 -7.99 26.15
CA ALA A 153 2.10 -8.92 26.80
C ALA A 153 2.79 -9.90 27.75
N ALA A 154 4.00 -10.37 27.41
CA ALA A 154 4.80 -11.22 28.28
C ALA A 154 5.29 -10.48 29.55
N ALA A 155 5.64 -9.20 29.41
CA ALA A 155 6.05 -8.36 30.54
C ALA A 155 4.92 -8.08 31.53
N GLN A 156 3.66 -7.97 31.05
CA GLN A 156 2.48 -7.75 31.92
C GLN A 156 2.04 -8.99 32.71
N LYS A 157 2.52 -10.20 32.34
CA LYS A 157 2.19 -11.45 33.03
C LYS A 157 3.15 -11.81 34.18
N LYS A 158 4.20 -11.01 34.35
CA LYS A 158 5.15 -11.12 35.48
C LYS A 158 4.78 -10.15 36.60
#